data_dacf303eec733a844fef68be7ae2da9e
#
_entry.id   dacf303eec733a844fef68be7ae2da9e
#
_cell.length_a   1.000
_cell.length_b   1.000
_cell.length_c   1.000
_cell.angle_alpha   90.00
_cell.angle_beta   90.00
_cell.angle_gamma   90.00
#
_symmetry.space_group_name_H-M   'P 1'
#
loop_
_entity.id
_entity.type
_entity.pdbx_description
1 polymer ?
#
loop_
_entity_poly.entity_id
_entity_poly.type
_entity_poly.pdbx_seq_one_letter_code
_entity_poly.pdbx_strand_id
1 'polypeptide(L)'
;EIRVGLSIKSVKDIEGGDIKPEDAGIHYRATYDALVFEPEMHEVVNGEVVDLTEFGAFVRIGPFDGLCHISQVTDDYMNLDEENMMLTSDEQEKSLEMNDFVTARIIAVSLGNQESNKINLTMRQPGLGKEEWIKQYEEEKAEEQEDEEEA
;
A
#
# COMPACT_ATOMS: atom_id res chain seq x y z
N GLU A 1 -11.53 13.39 -1.38
CA GLU A 1 -10.06 13.44 -1.16
C GLU A 1 -9.77 13.14 0.30
N ILE A 2 -9.11 12.04 0.54
CA ILE A 2 -8.72 11.62 1.89
C ILE A 2 -7.23 11.88 2.04
N ARG A 3 -6.88 12.82 2.92
CA ARG A 3 -5.49 13.23 3.16
C ARG A 3 -5.15 13.11 4.64
N VAL A 4 -3.99 12.58 4.93
CA VAL A 4 -3.45 12.51 6.28
C VAL A 4 -2.19 13.37 6.38
N GLY A 5 -2.21 14.36 7.24
CA GLY A 5 -1.06 15.22 7.52
C GLY A 5 0.02 14.44 8.30
N LEU A 6 1.23 14.43 7.79
CA LEU A 6 2.38 13.77 8.43
C LEU A 6 3.27 14.73 9.18
N SER A 7 3.61 15.86 8.58
CA SER A 7 4.43 16.89 9.21
C SER A 7 4.27 18.25 8.53
N ILE A 8 4.60 19.30 9.27
CA ILE A 8 4.72 20.66 8.74
C ILE A 8 6.16 20.88 8.33
N LYS A 9 6.42 21.21 7.06
CA LYS A 9 7.76 21.49 6.55
C LYS A 9 8.24 22.89 6.89
N SER A 10 7.37 23.88 6.66
CA SER A 10 7.68 25.30 6.89
C SER A 10 6.41 26.10 7.07
N VAL A 11 6.49 27.15 7.85
CA VAL A 11 5.46 28.18 7.97
C VAL A 11 5.85 29.33 7.05
N LYS A 12 4.98 29.68 6.10
CA LYS A 12 5.26 30.72 5.11
C LYS A 12 4.84 32.10 5.56
N ASP A 13 3.65 32.20 6.17
CA ASP A 13 3.08 33.48 6.57
C ASP A 13 2.17 33.31 7.79
N ILE A 14 2.18 34.32 8.67
CA ILE A 14 1.30 34.41 9.83
C ILE A 14 0.67 35.79 9.82
N GLU A 15 -0.63 35.85 9.65
CA GLU A 15 -1.39 37.10 9.64
C GLU A 15 -2.14 37.28 10.94
N GLY A 16 -2.11 38.51 11.48
CA GLY A 16 -2.92 39.13 12.54
C GLY A 16 -3.45 38.18 13.62
N GLY A 17 -3.72 38.66 14.78
CA GLY A 17 -4.34 37.89 15.84
C GLY A 17 -5.78 38.33 16.08
N ASP A 18 -6.73 37.39 16.06
CA ASP A 18 -8.13 37.63 16.38
C ASP A 18 -8.47 37.04 17.75
N ILE A 19 -9.19 37.79 18.55
CA ILE A 19 -9.73 37.32 19.83
C ILE A 19 -11.20 36.96 19.62
N LYS A 20 -11.54 35.71 19.92
CA LYS A 20 -12.93 35.25 19.87
C LYS A 20 -13.57 35.35 21.23
N PRO A 21 -14.85 35.74 21.35
CA PRO A 21 -15.59 35.71 22.63
C PRO A 21 -15.56 34.30 23.22
N GLU A 22 -15.38 34.20 24.53
CA GLU A 22 -15.35 32.95 25.29
C GLU A 22 -14.13 32.03 25.05
N ASP A 23 -13.14 32.49 24.26
CA ASP A 23 -11.88 31.76 24.07
C ASP A 23 -10.70 32.57 24.65
N ALA A 24 -9.89 31.94 25.49
CA ALA A 24 -8.72 32.58 26.09
C ALA A 24 -7.52 32.70 25.13
N GLY A 25 -7.62 32.14 23.92
CA GLY A 25 -6.56 32.12 22.93
C GLY A 25 -6.64 33.27 21.94
N ILE A 26 -5.50 33.61 21.36
CA ILE A 26 -5.41 34.50 20.20
C ILE A 26 -5.30 33.62 18.94
N HIS A 27 -6.20 33.83 17.98
CA HIS A 27 -6.26 33.07 16.74
C HIS A 27 -5.51 33.78 15.61
N TYR A 28 -4.52 33.11 15.04
CA TYR A 28 -3.76 33.58 13.89
C TYR A 28 -4.09 32.78 12.66
N ARG A 29 -4.13 33.43 11.52
CA ARG A 29 -4.17 32.77 10.22
C ARG A 29 -2.73 32.49 9.78
N ALA A 30 -2.39 31.23 9.53
CA ALA A 30 -1.08 30.84 9.08
C ALA A 30 -1.15 30.05 7.76
N THR A 31 -0.22 30.33 6.87
CA THR A 31 0.01 29.55 5.65
C THR A 31 1.27 28.71 5.82
N TYR A 32 1.18 27.43 5.59
CA TYR A 32 2.29 26.52 5.79
C TYR A 32 2.34 25.42 4.70
N ASP A 33 3.53 24.87 4.50
CA ASP A 33 3.73 23.67 3.70
C ASP A 33 3.71 22.45 4.60
N ALA A 34 2.90 21.47 4.25
CA ALA A 34 2.78 20.23 4.96
C ALA A 34 3.09 19.03 4.05
N LEU A 35 3.72 18.00 4.62
CA LEU A 35 3.79 16.69 4.00
C LEU A 35 2.50 15.95 4.33
N VAL A 36 1.80 15.49 3.29
CA VAL A 36 0.55 14.74 3.44
C VAL A 36 0.66 13.39 2.74
N PHE A 37 -0.03 12.40 3.27
CA PHE A 37 -0.24 11.11 2.63
C PHE A 37 -1.65 11.07 2.05
N GLU A 38 -1.75 10.83 0.76
CA GLU A 38 -3.00 10.80 0.01
C GLU A 38 -3.04 9.54 -0.86
N PRO A 39 -3.58 8.43 -0.33
CA PRO A 39 -3.71 7.21 -1.11
C PRO A 39 -4.84 7.37 -2.14
N GLU A 40 -4.56 7.02 -3.38
CA GLU A 40 -5.54 7.07 -4.46
C GLU A 40 -5.96 5.65 -4.87
N MET A 41 -7.23 5.50 -5.24
CA MET A 41 -7.76 4.26 -5.80
C MET A 41 -7.02 3.89 -7.08
N HIS A 42 -6.68 2.61 -7.22
CA HIS A 42 -5.97 2.03 -8.36
C HIS A 42 -4.50 2.48 -8.52
N GLU A 43 -3.97 3.24 -7.58
CA GLU A 43 -2.56 3.57 -7.55
C GLU A 43 -1.71 2.33 -7.26
N VAL A 44 -0.59 2.21 -7.98
CA VAL A 44 0.42 1.17 -7.74
C VAL A 44 1.44 1.71 -6.75
N VAL A 45 1.63 0.98 -5.66
CA VAL A 45 2.51 1.36 -4.56
C VAL A 45 3.48 0.24 -4.22
N ASN A 46 4.64 0.61 -3.73
CA ASN A 46 5.62 -0.32 -3.20
C ASN A 46 5.51 -0.35 -1.67
N GLY A 47 5.62 -1.51 -1.10
CA GLY A 47 5.58 -1.69 0.34
C GLY A 47 6.40 -2.88 0.80
N GLU A 48 6.52 -2.99 2.11
CA GLU A 48 7.19 -4.08 2.81
C GLU A 48 6.15 -4.90 3.56
N VAL A 49 6.23 -6.21 3.44
CA VAL A 49 5.38 -7.14 4.20
C VAL A 49 5.79 -7.10 5.67
N VAL A 50 4.89 -6.67 6.53
CA VAL A 50 5.15 -6.49 7.97
C VAL A 50 4.50 -7.57 8.83
N ASP A 51 3.47 -8.24 8.32
CA ASP A 51 2.79 -9.33 9.00
C ASP A 51 2.09 -10.25 8.00
N LEU A 52 1.99 -11.53 8.36
CA LEU A 52 1.31 -12.56 7.58
C LEU A 52 0.30 -13.28 8.48
N THR A 53 -0.91 -13.38 7.98
CA THR A 53 -2.02 -14.03 8.68
C THR A 53 -2.77 -14.98 7.75
N GLU A 54 -3.67 -15.78 8.32
CA GLU A 54 -4.58 -16.63 7.54
C GLU A 54 -5.50 -15.83 6.59
N PHE A 55 -5.70 -14.54 6.86
CA PHE A 55 -6.52 -13.65 6.04
C PHE A 55 -5.74 -13.01 4.88
N GLY A 56 -4.42 -13.00 4.95
CA GLY A 56 -3.56 -12.39 3.95
C GLY A 56 -2.32 -11.73 4.53
N ALA A 57 -1.74 -10.83 3.75
CA ALA A 57 -0.52 -10.10 4.07
C ALA A 57 -0.81 -8.64 4.43
N PHE A 58 -0.18 -8.16 5.49
CA PHE A 58 -0.13 -6.74 5.81
C PHE A 58 1.12 -6.13 5.21
N VAL A 59 0.92 -5.12 4.37
CA VAL A 59 1.97 -4.43 3.64
C VAL A 59 2.03 -2.98 4.08
N ARG A 60 3.18 -2.54 4.54
CA ARG A 60 3.40 -1.14 4.93
C ARG A 60 3.62 -0.27 3.71
N ILE A 61 2.70 0.67 3.52
CA ILE A 61 2.75 1.67 2.46
C ILE A 61 2.81 3.08 3.08
N GLY A 62 3.99 3.61 3.22
CA GLY A 62 4.18 4.89 3.91
C GLY A 62 3.80 4.81 5.40
N PRO A 63 2.90 5.67 5.90
CA PRO A 63 2.53 5.71 7.32
C PRO A 63 1.48 4.68 7.74
N PHE A 64 0.90 3.92 6.79
CA PHE A 64 -0.17 2.96 7.04
C PHE A 64 0.18 1.56 6.56
N ASP A 65 -0.47 0.58 7.17
CA ASP A 65 -0.43 -0.80 6.74
C ASP A 65 -1.70 -1.10 5.92
N GLY A 66 -1.50 -1.59 4.70
CA GLY A 66 -2.59 -2.09 3.86
C GLY A 66 -2.73 -3.60 3.97
N LEU A 67 -3.95 -4.09 3.85
CA LEU A 67 -4.23 -5.53 3.81
C LEU A 67 -4.36 -6.00 2.37
N CYS A 68 -3.52 -6.96 1.99
CA CYS A 68 -3.71 -7.77 0.80
C CYS A 68 -4.36 -9.08 1.20
N HIS A 69 -5.66 -9.23 0.93
CA HIS A 69 -6.39 -10.46 1.26
C HIS A 69 -5.74 -11.66 0.58
N ILE A 70 -5.77 -12.83 1.21
CA ILE A 70 -5.11 -14.04 0.72
C ILE A 70 -5.49 -14.39 -0.72
N SER A 71 -6.74 -14.15 -1.11
CA SER A 71 -7.23 -14.35 -2.48
C SER A 71 -6.73 -13.29 -3.48
N GLN A 72 -6.09 -12.24 -3.02
CA GLN A 72 -5.56 -11.13 -3.80
C GLN A 72 -4.02 -11.11 -3.85
N VAL A 73 -3.38 -12.09 -3.21
CA VAL A 73 -1.90 -12.21 -3.22
C VAL A 73 -1.42 -12.72 -4.58
N THR A 74 -2.02 -13.79 -5.06
CA THR A 74 -1.77 -14.35 -6.39
C THR A 74 -3.06 -14.88 -7.00
N ASP A 75 -3.00 -15.33 -8.24
CA ASP A 75 -4.06 -16.09 -8.92
C ASP A 75 -4.18 -17.54 -8.43
N ASP A 76 -3.12 -18.06 -7.79
CA ASP A 76 -3.09 -19.38 -7.18
C ASP A 76 -3.69 -19.38 -5.78
N TYR A 77 -4.01 -20.58 -5.31
CA TYR A 77 -4.46 -20.77 -3.94
C TYR A 77 -3.26 -20.68 -2.99
N MET A 78 -3.36 -19.81 -2.00
CA MET A 78 -2.30 -19.56 -1.02
C MET A 78 -2.66 -20.15 0.34
N ASN A 79 -1.70 -20.75 1.00
CA ASN A 79 -1.83 -21.27 2.36
C ASN A 79 -0.79 -20.60 3.28
N LEU A 80 -1.20 -20.37 4.53
CA LEU A 80 -0.28 -19.91 5.56
C LEU A 80 0.48 -21.11 6.15
N ASP A 81 1.80 -21.08 6.04
CA ASP A 81 2.71 -21.93 6.79
C ASP A 81 3.06 -21.23 8.10
N GLU A 82 2.43 -21.65 9.18
CA GLU A 82 2.61 -21.06 10.51
C GLU A 82 4.00 -21.34 11.09
N GLU A 83 4.63 -22.45 10.70
CA GLU A 83 5.95 -22.83 11.21
C GLU A 83 7.04 -21.91 10.65
N ASN A 84 6.94 -21.60 9.37
CA ASN A 84 7.92 -20.75 8.67
C ASN A 84 7.48 -19.30 8.56
N MET A 85 6.26 -18.95 8.98
CA MET A 85 5.67 -17.62 8.86
C MET A 85 5.73 -17.09 7.42
N MET A 86 5.22 -17.91 6.48
CA MET A 86 5.19 -17.59 5.07
C MET A 86 3.86 -17.99 4.43
N LEU A 87 3.45 -17.27 3.40
CA LEU A 87 2.38 -17.70 2.51
C LEU A 87 2.98 -18.43 1.31
N THR A 88 2.49 -19.64 1.04
CA THR A 88 2.95 -20.46 -0.10
C THR A 88 1.78 -20.81 -0.99
N SER A 89 2.02 -20.86 -2.30
CA SER A 89 1.03 -21.41 -3.24
C SER A 89 0.99 -22.93 -3.17
N ASP A 90 -0.15 -23.53 -3.55
CA ASP A 90 -0.31 -25.00 -3.57
C ASP A 90 0.72 -25.68 -4.48
N GLU A 91 1.09 -25.03 -5.57
CA GLU A 91 2.13 -25.52 -6.48
C GLU A 91 3.55 -25.18 -6.01
N GLN A 92 3.70 -24.49 -4.88
CA GLN A 92 4.98 -24.07 -4.27
C GLN A 92 5.87 -23.18 -5.17
N GLU A 93 5.31 -22.66 -6.24
CA GLU A 93 6.06 -21.80 -7.16
C GLU A 93 6.20 -20.38 -6.63
N LYS A 94 5.22 -19.91 -5.84
CA LYS A 94 5.21 -18.57 -5.28
C LYS A 94 5.18 -18.62 -3.75
N SER A 95 6.03 -17.84 -3.13
CA SER A 95 6.08 -17.68 -1.67
C SER A 95 6.23 -16.23 -1.28
N LEU A 96 5.58 -15.85 -0.18
CA LEU A 96 5.64 -14.52 0.40
C LEU A 96 6.05 -14.63 1.87
N GLU A 97 7.10 -13.93 2.23
CA GLU A 97 7.67 -13.93 3.58
C GLU A 97 7.60 -12.54 4.22
N MET A 98 7.81 -12.51 5.54
CA MET A 98 7.95 -11.25 6.25
C MET A 98 9.19 -10.49 5.77
N ASN A 99 9.09 -9.17 5.69
CA ASN A 99 10.10 -8.24 5.18
C ASN A 99 10.35 -8.33 3.66
N ASP A 100 9.54 -9.06 2.92
CA ASP A 100 9.59 -9.00 1.47
C ASP A 100 9.09 -7.64 0.96
N PHE A 101 9.77 -7.11 -0.06
CA PHE A 101 9.30 -5.93 -0.78
C PHE A 101 8.38 -6.35 -1.92
N VAL A 102 7.23 -5.71 -1.95
CA VAL A 102 6.18 -6.03 -2.93
C VAL A 102 5.63 -4.77 -3.59
N THR A 103 5.16 -4.94 -4.81
CA THR A 103 4.41 -3.94 -5.55
C THR A 103 2.95 -4.34 -5.56
N ALA A 104 2.09 -3.47 -5.08
CA ALA A 104 0.66 -3.73 -4.97
C ALA A 104 -0.17 -2.57 -5.51
N ARG A 105 -1.43 -2.83 -5.85
CA ARG A 105 -2.38 -1.80 -6.28
C ARG A 105 -3.43 -1.58 -5.20
N ILE A 106 -3.73 -0.32 -4.93
CA ILE A 106 -4.79 0.06 -4.00
C ILE A 106 -6.15 -0.18 -4.66
N ILE A 107 -6.99 -1.01 -4.03
CA ILE A 107 -8.34 -1.32 -4.52
C ILE A 107 -9.46 -0.73 -3.67
N ALA A 108 -9.18 -0.39 -2.42
CA ALA A 108 -10.12 0.31 -1.56
C ALA A 108 -9.38 1.12 -0.50
N VAL A 109 -9.91 2.29 -0.19
CA VAL A 109 -9.39 3.20 0.84
C VAL A 109 -10.53 3.63 1.74
N SER A 110 -10.38 3.43 3.05
CA SER A 110 -11.26 3.95 4.08
C SER A 110 -10.40 4.58 5.19
N LEU A 111 -10.22 5.88 5.12
CA LEU A 111 -9.47 6.68 6.09
C LEU A 111 -10.38 7.76 6.65
N GLY A 112 -10.15 8.17 7.90
CA GLY A 112 -10.83 9.31 8.51
C GLY A 112 -11.78 9.00 9.66
N ASN A 113 -11.99 7.74 10.00
CA ASN A 113 -12.64 7.35 11.24
C ASN A 113 -11.57 6.89 12.23
N GLN A 114 -11.65 7.38 13.46
CA GLN A 114 -10.65 7.09 14.51
C GLN A 114 -10.51 5.58 14.83
N GLU A 115 -11.42 4.74 14.36
CA GLU A 115 -11.46 3.32 14.72
C GLU A 115 -11.05 2.36 13.59
N SER A 116 -10.98 2.79 12.32
CA SER A 116 -10.59 1.88 11.24
C SER A 116 -10.09 2.58 9.99
N ASN A 117 -8.81 2.88 9.97
CA ASN A 117 -8.13 3.19 8.72
C ASN A 117 -7.83 1.88 7.99
N LYS A 118 -8.47 1.68 6.84
CA LYS A 118 -8.30 0.47 6.04
C LYS A 118 -7.89 0.82 4.62
N ILE A 119 -6.82 0.21 4.17
CA ILE A 119 -6.37 0.25 2.78
C ILE A 119 -6.30 -1.21 2.32
N ASN A 120 -7.05 -1.54 1.29
CA ASN A 120 -7.01 -2.87 0.70
C ASN A 120 -6.14 -2.85 -0.56
N LEU A 121 -5.31 -3.86 -0.69
CA LEU A 121 -4.34 -4.01 -1.75
C LEU A 121 -4.60 -5.28 -2.56
N THR A 122 -4.15 -5.29 -3.81
CA THR A 122 -4.09 -6.49 -4.64
C THR A 122 -2.72 -6.65 -5.27
N MET A 123 -2.23 -7.86 -5.33
CA MET A 123 -1.04 -8.28 -6.08
C MET A 123 -1.38 -9.32 -7.15
N ARG A 124 -2.66 -9.65 -7.31
CA ARG A 124 -3.12 -10.70 -8.23
C ARG A 124 -2.95 -10.33 -9.70
N GLN A 125 -2.95 -9.04 -10.02
CA GLN A 125 -2.80 -8.58 -11.39
C GLN A 125 -1.38 -8.81 -11.91
N PRO A 126 -1.21 -9.06 -13.22
CA PRO A 126 0.10 -9.19 -13.85
C PRO A 126 1.00 -7.98 -13.59
N GLY A 127 2.28 -8.21 -13.35
CA GLY A 127 3.25 -7.16 -13.05
C GLY A 127 3.20 -6.61 -11.63
N LEU A 128 2.49 -7.27 -10.71
CA LEU A 128 2.44 -6.96 -9.28
C LEU A 128 3.01 -8.11 -8.44
N GLY A 129 3.30 -7.83 -7.18
CA GLY A 129 3.83 -8.78 -6.21
C GLY A 129 5.32 -8.59 -5.94
N LYS A 130 6.03 -9.67 -5.65
CA LYS A 130 7.49 -9.64 -5.44
C LYS A 130 8.21 -9.33 -6.75
N GLU A 131 9.39 -8.73 -6.64
CA GLU A 131 10.23 -8.43 -7.81
C GLU A 131 10.53 -9.70 -8.65
N GLU A 132 10.71 -10.84 -7.98
CA GLU A 132 10.95 -12.12 -8.63
C GLU A 132 9.76 -12.55 -9.51
N TRP A 133 8.52 -12.38 -9.01
CA TRP A 133 7.30 -12.71 -9.75
C TRP A 133 7.08 -11.78 -10.94
N ILE A 134 7.44 -10.51 -10.79
CA ILE A 134 7.36 -9.52 -11.85
C ILE A 134 8.32 -9.88 -12.98
N LYS A 135 9.57 -10.25 -12.64
CA LYS A 135 10.58 -10.68 -13.63
C LYS A 135 10.14 -11.94 -14.36
N GLN A 136 9.65 -12.96 -13.66
CA GLN A 136 9.13 -14.18 -14.29
C GLN A 136 8.02 -13.87 -15.28
N TYR A 137 7.08 -13.02 -14.90
CA TYR A 137 6.00 -12.61 -15.78
C TYR A 137 6.49 -11.84 -17.02
N GLU A 138 7.48 -10.97 -16.87
CA GLU A 138 8.09 -10.23 -17.99
C GLU A 138 8.85 -11.17 -18.95
N GLU A 139 9.54 -12.17 -18.42
CA GLU A 139 10.25 -13.20 -19.19
C GLU A 139 9.26 -14.07 -19.98
N GLU A 140 8.22 -14.60 -19.34
CA GLU A 140 7.17 -15.39 -20.00
C GLU A 140 6.49 -14.60 -21.11
N LYS A 141 6.19 -13.34 -20.88
CA LYS A 141 5.56 -12.48 -21.87
C LYS A 141 6.48 -12.14 -23.04
N ALA A 142 7.79 -12.05 -22.81
CA ALA A 142 8.77 -11.84 -23.87
C ALA A 142 8.88 -13.08 -24.77
N GLU A 143 8.88 -14.28 -24.17
CA GLU A 143 8.89 -15.55 -24.91
C GLU A 143 7.62 -15.73 -25.76
N GLU A 144 6.44 -15.43 -25.20
CA GLU A 144 5.17 -15.49 -25.96
C GLU A 144 5.16 -14.55 -27.17
N GLN A 145 5.77 -13.36 -27.05
CA GLN A 145 5.86 -12.41 -28.16
C GLN A 145 6.83 -12.86 -29.25
N GLU A 146 7.93 -13.49 -28.88
CA GLU A 146 8.88 -14.07 -29.87
C GLU A 146 8.25 -15.23 -30.63
N ASP A 147 7.48 -16.08 -29.96
CA ASP A 147 6.77 -17.20 -30.60
C ASP A 147 5.66 -16.72 -31.56
N GLU A 148 4.98 -15.60 -31.24
CA GLU A 148 3.98 -14.99 -32.12
C GLU A 148 4.61 -14.32 -33.37
N GLU A 149 5.82 -13.76 -33.25
CA GLU A 149 6.54 -13.17 -34.38
C GLU A 149 7.18 -14.21 -35.32
N GLU A 150 7.53 -15.40 -34.79
CA GLU A 150 8.05 -16.52 -35.61
C GLU A 150 6.96 -17.35 -36.28
N ALA A 151 5.74 -17.21 -35.87
CA ALA A 151 4.58 -17.86 -36.50
C ALA A 151 3.95 -16.94 -37.56
#